data_53e11e0c208d4e3f795a56ea42e44072
#
_entry.id   53e11e0c208d4e3f795a56ea42e44072
#
_cell.length_a   1.000
_cell.length_b   1.000
_cell.length_c   1.000
_cell.angle_alpha   90.00
_cell.angle_beta   90.00
_cell.angle_gamma   90.00
#
_symmetry.space_group_name_H-M   'P 1'
#
loop_
_entity.id
_entity.type
_entity.pdbx_description
1 polymer ?
#
loop_
_entity_poly.entity_id
_entity_poly.type
_entity_poly.pdbx_seq_one_letter_code
_entity_poly.pdbx_strand_id
1 'polypeptide(L)'
;ALPICIYLDTDVLLVKSFDSLLTNPAFIGYEKDVPGRLQTAVMGAEKGNIWIERWLSIYLSRKFSSTRKSMAQSLSAILFSQKMNDEGIDLNEDYQELEEMTLYPVEYFCPMSYGTHINESTPNTHCIHYFTMSWSEPETLKGYVKGIIVPIIGERLFRKIVNRIRSYYK
;
A
#
# COMPACT_ATOMS: atom_id res chain seq x y z
N ALA A 1 -17.09 -4.11 -22.86
CA ALA A 1 -16.32 -3.97 -21.63
C ALA A 1 -17.12 -3.09 -20.67
N LEU A 2 -17.21 -3.48 -19.42
CA LEU A 2 -17.79 -2.64 -18.37
C LEU A 2 -16.79 -1.51 -18.05
N PRO A 3 -17.26 -0.29 -17.72
CA PRO A 3 -16.36 0.79 -17.39
C PRO A 3 -15.58 0.44 -16.10
N ILE A 4 -14.25 0.45 -16.18
CA ILE A 4 -13.38 0.32 -15.02
C ILE A 4 -13.28 1.69 -14.35
N CYS A 5 -13.52 1.73 -13.03
CA CYS A 5 -13.22 2.89 -12.21
C CYS A 5 -11.81 2.73 -11.63
N ILE A 6 -10.96 3.76 -11.75
CA ILE A 6 -9.63 3.79 -11.14
C ILE A 6 -9.68 4.74 -9.97
N TYR A 7 -9.26 4.26 -8.80
CA TYR A 7 -9.06 5.05 -7.60
C TYR A 7 -7.58 5.40 -7.44
N LEU A 8 -7.31 6.64 -7.10
CA LEU A 8 -5.98 7.15 -6.78
C LEU A 8 -6.07 8.01 -5.52
N ASP A 9 -5.18 7.81 -4.57
CA ASP A 9 -4.96 8.75 -3.47
C ASP A 9 -4.42 10.07 -4.01
N THR A 10 -4.66 11.17 -3.29
CA THR A 10 -4.29 12.53 -3.73
C THR A 10 -2.78 12.77 -3.79
N ASP A 11 -1.99 11.90 -3.19
CA ASP A 11 -0.53 11.92 -3.15
C ASP A 11 0.10 10.82 -4.03
N VAL A 12 -0.62 10.37 -5.05
CA VAL A 12 -0.13 9.46 -6.09
C VAL A 12 0.25 10.24 -7.34
N LEU A 13 1.49 10.08 -7.80
CA LEU A 13 1.96 10.57 -9.10
C LEU A 13 1.78 9.49 -10.16
N LEU A 14 1.00 9.78 -11.21
CA LEU A 14 0.90 8.93 -12.39
C LEU A 14 2.11 9.18 -13.31
N VAL A 15 2.86 8.13 -13.65
CA VAL A 15 4.03 8.21 -14.53
C VAL A 15 3.85 7.44 -15.84
N LYS A 16 2.87 6.53 -15.90
CA LYS A 16 2.55 5.73 -17.07
C LYS A 16 1.04 5.45 -17.14
N SER A 17 0.48 5.40 -18.36
CA SER A 17 -0.94 5.06 -18.56
C SER A 17 -1.31 3.69 -17.97
N PHE A 18 -2.54 3.56 -17.49
CA PHE A 18 -3.12 2.29 -17.06
C PHE A 18 -3.75 1.47 -18.20
N ASP A 19 -3.71 1.94 -19.46
CA ASP A 19 -4.42 1.30 -20.57
C ASP A 19 -4.14 -0.20 -20.69
N SER A 20 -2.90 -0.63 -20.47
CA SER A 20 -2.51 -2.03 -20.50
C SER A 20 -3.10 -2.87 -19.36
N LEU A 21 -3.60 -2.25 -18.30
CA LEU A 21 -4.17 -2.90 -17.12
C LEU A 21 -5.70 -3.00 -17.19
N LEU A 22 -6.33 -2.23 -18.09
CA LEU A 22 -7.80 -2.14 -18.20
C LEU A 22 -8.45 -3.37 -18.83
N THR A 23 -7.67 -4.36 -19.24
CA THR A 23 -8.16 -5.66 -19.69
C THR A 23 -8.54 -6.60 -18.55
N ASN A 24 -8.09 -6.30 -17.35
CA ASN A 24 -8.37 -7.11 -16.15
C ASN A 24 -9.65 -6.61 -15.48
N PRO A 25 -10.49 -7.50 -14.91
CA PRO A 25 -11.72 -7.11 -14.19
C PRO A 25 -11.44 -6.18 -13.00
N ALA A 26 -10.31 -6.37 -12.33
CA ALA A 26 -9.77 -5.46 -11.33
C ALA A 26 -8.25 -5.61 -11.22
N PHE A 27 -7.60 -4.59 -10.67
CA PHE A 27 -6.17 -4.63 -10.38
C PHE A 27 -5.83 -3.87 -9.09
N ILE A 28 -4.83 -4.37 -8.39
CA ILE A 28 -4.23 -3.76 -7.21
C ILE A 28 -2.78 -4.22 -7.10
N GLY A 29 -1.94 -3.56 -6.32
CA GLY A 29 -0.55 -3.96 -6.11
C GLY A 29 -0.19 -4.12 -4.65
N TYR A 30 1.02 -4.62 -4.41
CA TYR A 30 1.57 -4.79 -3.07
C TYR A 30 2.20 -3.49 -2.54
N GLU A 31 2.26 -3.39 -1.19
CA GLU A 31 2.90 -2.29 -0.48
C GLU A 31 4.37 -2.65 -0.16
N LYS A 32 5.31 -1.74 -0.43
CA LYS A 32 6.74 -2.03 -0.39
C LYS A 32 7.30 -2.47 0.98
N ASP A 33 6.90 -1.84 2.05
CA ASP A 33 7.58 -2.03 3.34
C ASP A 33 6.97 -3.12 4.22
N VAL A 34 5.90 -3.74 3.78
CA VAL A 34 5.18 -4.74 4.57
C VAL A 34 4.85 -5.95 3.71
N PRO A 35 5.62 -7.03 3.85
CA PRO A 35 5.41 -8.27 3.11
C PRO A 35 3.97 -8.77 3.19
N GLY A 36 3.44 -9.21 2.04
CA GLY A 36 2.09 -9.75 1.93
C GLY A 36 0.96 -8.73 2.14
N ARG A 37 1.26 -7.43 2.11
CA ARG A 37 0.24 -6.39 2.23
C ARG A 37 -0.05 -5.73 0.89
N LEU A 38 -1.34 -5.66 0.53
CA LEU A 38 -1.79 -4.89 -0.61
C LEU A 38 -1.85 -3.41 -0.25
N GLN A 39 -1.40 -2.56 -1.16
CA GLN A 39 -1.60 -1.12 -1.06
C GLN A 39 -3.02 -0.76 -1.52
N THR A 40 -3.62 0.29 -0.99
CA THR A 40 -4.97 0.72 -1.37
C THR A 40 -5.01 2.15 -1.92
N ALA A 41 -3.84 2.74 -2.15
CA ALA A 41 -3.72 4.08 -2.73
C ALA A 41 -3.99 4.10 -4.25
N VAL A 42 -3.86 2.94 -4.90
CA VAL A 42 -4.09 2.76 -6.35
C VAL A 42 -4.79 1.45 -6.59
N MET A 43 -5.96 1.49 -7.20
CA MET A 43 -6.68 0.29 -7.62
C MET A 43 -7.64 0.61 -8.77
N GLY A 44 -7.94 -0.38 -9.58
CA GLY A 44 -8.98 -0.31 -10.60
C GLY A 44 -9.91 -1.49 -10.49
N ALA A 45 -11.20 -1.27 -10.76
CA ALA A 45 -12.17 -2.35 -10.79
C ALA A 45 -13.36 -2.04 -11.69
N GLU A 46 -13.93 -3.05 -12.30
CA GLU A 46 -15.21 -3.00 -12.98
C GLU A 46 -16.34 -2.86 -11.96
N LYS A 47 -17.47 -2.34 -12.45
CA LYS A 47 -18.68 -2.24 -11.65
C LYS A 47 -19.14 -3.62 -11.20
N GLY A 48 -19.37 -3.79 -9.89
CA GLY A 48 -19.83 -5.05 -9.30
C GLY A 48 -18.73 -6.09 -9.11
N ASN A 49 -17.46 -5.67 -9.14
CA ASN A 49 -16.35 -6.60 -8.88
C ASN A 49 -16.47 -7.23 -7.48
N ILE A 50 -16.43 -8.55 -7.44
CA ILE A 50 -16.69 -9.33 -6.21
C ILE A 50 -15.69 -9.05 -5.08
N TRP A 51 -14.43 -8.75 -5.39
CA TRP A 51 -13.42 -8.43 -4.38
C TRP A 51 -13.67 -7.07 -3.73
N ILE A 52 -14.13 -6.10 -4.51
CA ILE A 52 -14.52 -4.78 -3.98
C ILE A 52 -15.77 -4.90 -3.11
N GLU A 53 -16.75 -5.72 -3.50
CA GLU A 53 -17.95 -5.99 -2.68
C GLU A 53 -17.61 -6.67 -1.35
N ARG A 54 -16.75 -7.70 -1.39
CA ARG A 54 -16.26 -8.40 -0.19
C ARG A 54 -15.52 -7.45 0.76
N TRP A 55 -14.68 -6.58 0.21
CA TRP A 55 -13.98 -5.58 1.00
C TRP A 55 -14.94 -4.55 1.60
N LEU A 56 -15.88 -4.02 0.83
CA LEU A 56 -16.91 -3.11 1.32
C LEU A 56 -17.72 -3.72 2.47
N SER A 57 -18.05 -5.02 2.39
CA SER A 57 -18.83 -5.72 3.42
C SER A 57 -18.21 -5.65 4.81
N ILE A 58 -16.87 -5.57 4.90
CA ILE A 58 -16.14 -5.41 6.16
C ILE A 58 -16.52 -4.10 6.85
N TYR A 59 -16.67 -3.02 6.07
CA TYR A 59 -17.01 -1.71 6.63
C TYR A 59 -18.49 -1.60 7.00
N LEU A 60 -19.38 -2.24 6.25
CA LEU A 60 -20.83 -2.21 6.54
C LEU A 60 -21.17 -2.83 7.91
N SER A 61 -20.35 -3.77 8.38
CA SER A 61 -20.50 -4.41 9.69
C SER A 61 -19.81 -3.68 10.85
N ARG A 62 -19.05 -2.61 10.57
CA ARG A 62 -18.21 -1.91 11.56
C ARG A 62 -18.79 -0.55 11.94
N LYS A 63 -18.60 -0.17 13.21
CA LYS A 63 -18.84 1.20 13.65
C LYS A 63 -17.55 2.00 13.55
N PHE A 64 -17.65 3.23 13.04
CA PHE A 64 -16.52 4.16 13.06
C PHE A 64 -16.07 4.43 14.50
N SER A 65 -14.76 4.45 14.71
CA SER A 65 -14.16 4.84 15.98
C SER A 65 -12.97 5.75 15.70
N SER A 66 -12.97 6.91 16.35
CA SER A 66 -11.92 7.93 16.20
C SER A 66 -10.69 7.70 17.09
N THR A 67 -10.64 6.59 17.85
CA THR A 67 -9.46 6.31 18.65
C THR A 67 -8.27 5.93 17.77
N ARG A 68 -7.07 6.45 18.07
CA ARG A 68 -5.84 6.18 17.31
C ARG A 68 -5.58 4.68 17.10
N LYS A 69 -5.81 3.87 18.13
CA LYS A 69 -5.68 2.41 18.08
C LYS A 69 -6.66 1.79 17.10
N SER A 70 -7.93 2.20 17.16
CA SER A 70 -8.97 1.70 16.25
C SER A 70 -8.73 2.13 14.82
N MET A 71 -8.29 3.37 14.58
CA MET A 71 -7.94 3.86 13.24
C MET A 71 -6.79 3.05 12.64
N ALA A 72 -5.71 2.82 13.40
CA ALA A 72 -4.57 2.03 12.93
C ALA A 72 -4.95 0.57 12.57
N GLN A 73 -5.90 -0.03 13.30
CA GLN A 73 -6.41 -1.39 13.02
C GLN A 73 -7.46 -1.43 11.91
N SER A 74 -7.94 -0.28 11.47
CA SER A 74 -8.98 -0.14 10.44
C SER A 74 -8.42 0.38 9.12
N LEU A 75 -7.09 0.40 8.96
CA LEU A 75 -6.47 0.77 7.70
C LEU A 75 -6.95 -0.17 6.59
N SER A 76 -7.37 0.42 5.48
CA SER A 76 -7.94 -0.26 4.34
C SER A 76 -7.03 -1.37 3.81
N ALA A 77 -5.74 -1.10 3.69
CA ALA A 77 -4.73 -2.05 3.27
C ALA A 77 -4.66 -3.31 4.16
N ILE A 78 -4.73 -3.14 5.48
CA ILE A 78 -4.73 -4.25 6.44
C ILE A 78 -5.98 -5.10 6.28
N LEU A 79 -7.15 -4.47 6.27
CA LEU A 79 -8.42 -5.17 6.21
C LEU A 79 -8.61 -5.94 4.91
N PHE A 80 -8.20 -5.35 3.80
CA PHE A 80 -8.33 -6.01 2.50
C PHE A 80 -7.35 -7.19 2.37
N SER A 81 -6.09 -7.02 2.77
CA SER A 81 -5.11 -8.10 2.76
C SER A 81 -5.55 -9.27 3.66
N GLN A 82 -6.06 -8.99 4.86
CA GLN A 82 -6.61 -10.01 5.74
C GLN A 82 -7.78 -10.74 5.09
N LYS A 83 -8.71 -10.02 4.46
CA LYS A 83 -9.85 -10.62 3.78
C LYS A 83 -9.43 -11.58 2.65
N MET A 84 -8.45 -11.19 1.85
CA MET A 84 -7.94 -12.07 0.78
C MET A 84 -7.25 -13.31 1.34
N ASN A 85 -6.43 -13.17 2.39
CA ASN A 85 -5.81 -14.29 3.07
C ASN A 85 -6.85 -15.26 3.68
N ASP A 86 -7.90 -14.71 4.31
CA ASP A 86 -9.00 -15.51 4.90
C ASP A 86 -9.76 -16.32 3.84
N GLU A 87 -9.73 -15.87 2.59
CA GLU A 87 -10.31 -16.58 1.43
C GLU A 87 -9.30 -17.47 0.70
N GLY A 88 -8.11 -17.66 1.28
CA GLY A 88 -7.12 -18.62 0.79
C GLY A 88 -6.19 -18.07 -0.30
N ILE A 89 -6.18 -16.76 -0.55
CA ILE A 89 -5.23 -16.15 -1.48
C ILE A 89 -3.88 -15.96 -0.78
N ASP A 90 -2.84 -16.57 -1.36
CA ASP A 90 -1.46 -16.40 -0.89
C ASP A 90 -0.89 -15.07 -1.41
N LEU A 91 -0.68 -14.11 -0.50
CA LEU A 91 -0.14 -12.79 -0.83
C LEU A 91 1.41 -12.84 -0.79
N ASN A 92 2.01 -13.41 -1.83
CA ASN A 92 3.45 -13.69 -1.95
C ASN A 92 4.28 -12.60 -2.66
N GLU A 93 3.67 -11.46 -2.97
CA GLU A 93 4.26 -10.28 -3.64
C GLU A 93 4.59 -10.47 -5.14
N ASP A 94 4.39 -11.65 -5.69
CA ASP A 94 4.53 -11.90 -7.11
C ASP A 94 3.30 -11.43 -7.91
N TYR A 95 3.45 -11.36 -9.24
CA TYR A 95 2.31 -11.18 -10.13
C TYR A 95 1.37 -12.40 -10.02
N GLN A 96 0.09 -12.12 -9.77
CA GLN A 96 -0.94 -13.15 -9.67
C GLN A 96 -2.18 -12.74 -10.44
N GLU A 97 -2.63 -13.60 -11.33
CA GLU A 97 -3.88 -13.44 -12.06
C GLU A 97 -4.94 -14.31 -11.41
N LEU A 98 -5.82 -13.70 -10.61
CA LEU A 98 -6.98 -14.34 -10.01
C LEU A 98 -8.16 -14.18 -10.96
N GLU A 99 -9.23 -14.98 -10.77
CA GLU A 99 -10.41 -14.96 -11.64
C GLU A 99 -10.98 -13.54 -11.85
N GLU A 100 -11.06 -12.73 -10.79
CA GLU A 100 -11.73 -11.42 -10.81
C GLU A 100 -10.80 -10.24 -10.42
N MET A 101 -9.52 -10.49 -10.24
CA MET A 101 -8.54 -9.46 -9.84
C MET A 101 -7.12 -9.87 -10.19
N THR A 102 -6.31 -8.94 -10.65
CA THR A 102 -4.87 -9.13 -10.84
C THR A 102 -4.09 -8.40 -9.75
N LEU A 103 -3.18 -9.13 -9.10
CA LEU A 103 -2.25 -8.59 -8.10
C LEU A 103 -0.91 -8.30 -8.77
N TYR A 104 -0.44 -7.08 -8.62
CA TYR A 104 0.81 -6.63 -9.24
C TYR A 104 1.93 -6.48 -8.22
N PRO A 105 3.18 -6.83 -8.59
CA PRO A 105 4.36 -6.58 -7.76
C PRO A 105 4.47 -5.12 -7.32
N VAL A 106 5.18 -4.90 -6.23
CA VAL A 106 5.39 -3.61 -5.58
C VAL A 106 5.79 -2.50 -6.56
N GLU A 107 6.66 -2.81 -7.52
CA GLU A 107 7.22 -1.86 -8.49
C GLU A 107 6.19 -1.20 -9.40
N TYR A 108 5.01 -1.82 -9.59
CA TYR A 108 3.98 -1.28 -10.49
C TYR A 108 3.33 -0.01 -9.93
N PHE A 109 3.01 0.02 -8.63
CA PHE A 109 2.22 1.11 -8.05
C PHE A 109 2.80 1.74 -6.80
N CYS A 110 3.72 1.04 -6.09
CA CYS A 110 4.25 1.48 -4.81
C CYS A 110 5.77 1.29 -4.68
N PRO A 111 6.57 1.78 -5.67
CA PRO A 111 8.03 1.59 -5.67
C PRO A 111 8.73 2.39 -4.56
N MET A 112 8.07 3.39 -3.98
CA MET A 112 8.62 4.22 -2.91
C MET A 112 8.40 3.57 -1.54
N SER A 113 9.45 3.51 -0.74
CA SER A 113 9.36 3.06 0.65
C SER A 113 8.70 4.13 1.52
N TYR A 114 7.63 3.76 2.25
CA TYR A 114 7.04 4.59 3.29
C TYR A 114 8.06 4.98 4.37
N GLY A 115 8.96 4.04 4.69
CA GLY A 115 9.91 4.22 5.79
C GLY A 115 11.10 5.10 5.47
N THR A 116 11.57 5.11 4.22
CA THR A 116 12.83 5.77 3.82
C THR A 116 12.66 6.82 2.73
N HIS A 117 11.48 6.83 2.08
CA HIS A 117 11.20 7.63 0.88
C HIS A 117 12.17 7.37 -0.30
N ILE A 118 12.88 6.24 -0.27
CA ILE A 118 13.69 5.81 -1.42
C ILE A 118 12.74 5.27 -2.47
N ASN A 119 12.85 5.83 -3.68
CA ASN A 119 12.09 5.43 -4.85
C ASN A 119 12.90 4.44 -5.71
N GLU A 120 12.37 3.24 -5.93
CA GLU A 120 12.97 2.18 -6.76
C GLU A 120 12.07 1.90 -7.99
N SER A 121 11.70 2.96 -8.70
CA SER A 121 10.91 2.85 -9.92
C SER A 121 11.65 2.06 -11.01
N THR A 122 10.89 1.29 -11.77
CA THR A 122 11.35 0.49 -12.92
C THR A 122 10.58 0.89 -14.19
N PRO A 123 10.92 0.35 -15.37
CA PRO A 123 10.09 0.53 -16.56
C PRO A 123 8.66 0.01 -16.42
N ASN A 124 8.38 -0.86 -15.42
CA ASN A 124 7.04 -1.39 -15.14
C ASN A 124 6.21 -0.44 -14.26
N THR A 125 6.81 0.60 -13.68
CA THR A 125 6.12 1.51 -12.77
C THR A 125 5.08 2.33 -13.51
N HIS A 126 3.83 2.29 -13.05
CA HIS A 126 2.71 3.11 -13.53
C HIS A 126 2.48 4.34 -12.67
N CYS A 127 2.71 4.22 -11.37
CA CYS A 127 2.57 5.35 -10.45
C CYS A 127 3.47 5.22 -9.22
N ILE A 128 3.60 6.33 -8.48
CA ILE A 128 4.42 6.46 -7.28
C ILE A 128 3.56 7.06 -6.18
N HIS A 129 3.38 6.33 -5.08
CA HIS A 129 2.69 6.83 -3.90
C HIS A 129 3.70 7.52 -2.96
N TYR A 130 3.48 8.79 -2.66
CA TYR A 130 4.44 9.62 -1.90
C TYR A 130 4.30 9.50 -0.40
N PHE A 131 3.23 8.90 0.12
CA PHE A 131 2.98 8.76 1.56
C PHE A 131 3.05 10.08 2.33
N THR A 132 2.43 11.13 1.80
CA THR A 132 2.44 12.46 2.44
C THR A 132 1.69 12.51 3.76
N MET A 133 0.85 11.50 4.04
CA MET A 133 0.12 11.34 5.30
C MET A 133 -0.59 12.61 5.76
N SER A 134 -1.26 13.32 4.84
CA SER A 134 -1.94 14.59 5.10
C SER A 134 -2.99 14.54 6.22
N TRP A 135 -3.45 13.34 6.58
CA TRP A 135 -4.39 13.06 7.66
C TRP A 135 -3.71 12.77 9.02
N SER A 136 -2.39 12.66 9.05
CA SER A 136 -1.61 12.47 10.29
C SER A 136 -1.11 13.79 10.83
N GLU A 137 -0.70 13.82 12.12
CA GLU A 137 0.01 14.97 12.66
C GLU A 137 1.31 15.21 11.87
N PRO A 138 1.75 16.48 11.72
CA PRO A 138 2.98 16.82 10.99
C PRO A 138 4.15 15.94 11.42
N GLU A 139 4.95 15.51 10.47
CA GLU A 139 6.14 14.69 10.74
C GLU A 139 6.91 15.24 11.92
N THR A 140 7.05 14.42 12.95
CA THR A 140 7.89 14.77 14.10
C THR A 140 9.32 14.94 13.60
N LEU A 141 10.14 15.75 14.31
CA LEU A 141 11.58 15.91 14.05
C LEU A 141 12.29 14.58 13.73
N LYS A 142 11.76 13.46 14.27
CA LYS A 142 12.23 12.08 13.99
C LYS A 142 12.05 11.65 12.53
N GLY A 143 10.97 12.04 11.85
CA GLY A 143 10.76 11.73 10.42
C GLY A 143 11.74 12.50 9.55
N TYR A 144 11.95 13.78 9.86
CA TYR A 144 12.92 14.63 9.16
C TYR A 144 14.34 14.08 9.28
N VAL A 145 14.77 13.73 10.51
CA VAL A 145 16.08 13.12 10.77
C VAL A 145 16.24 11.79 10.03
N LYS A 146 15.19 10.97 9.97
CA LYS A 146 15.19 9.71 9.25
C LYS A 146 15.36 9.93 7.73
N GLY A 147 14.62 10.87 7.16
CA GLY A 147 14.72 11.22 5.73
C GLY A 147 16.11 11.68 5.29
N ILE A 148 16.89 12.29 6.19
CA ILE A 148 18.27 12.72 5.93
C ILE A 148 19.27 11.58 6.15
N ILE A 149 19.14 10.84 7.24
CA ILE A 149 20.14 9.84 7.66
C ILE A 149 20.07 8.56 6.82
N VAL A 150 18.87 8.07 6.52
CA VAL A 150 18.72 6.79 5.81
C VAL A 150 19.35 6.77 4.43
N PRO A 151 19.23 7.81 3.59
CA PRO A 151 19.92 7.86 2.30
C PRO A 151 21.45 7.82 2.43
N ILE A 152 22.00 8.29 3.56
CA ILE A 152 23.45 8.35 3.79
C ILE A 152 24.00 7.01 4.28
N ILE A 153 23.34 6.38 5.26
CA ILE A 153 23.86 5.17 5.92
C ILE A 153 23.20 3.87 5.47
N GLY A 154 22.15 3.96 4.67
CA GLY A 154 21.34 2.82 4.23
C GLY A 154 20.35 2.32 5.30
N GLU A 155 19.21 1.81 4.84
CA GLU A 155 18.11 1.37 5.72
C GLU A 155 18.52 0.26 6.69
N ARG A 156 19.30 -0.70 6.21
CA ARG A 156 19.74 -1.86 7.03
C ARG A 156 20.56 -1.43 8.26
N LEU A 157 21.43 -0.44 8.09
CA LEU A 157 22.25 0.09 9.19
C LEU A 157 21.40 0.95 10.12
N PHE A 158 20.53 1.80 9.56
CA PHE A 158 19.60 2.62 10.33
C PHE A 158 18.71 1.77 11.23
N ARG A 159 18.09 0.71 10.71
CA ARG A 159 17.25 -0.22 11.51
C ARG A 159 18.05 -0.88 12.64
N LYS A 160 19.30 -1.28 12.39
CA LYS A 160 20.18 -1.83 13.44
C LYS A 160 20.44 -0.82 14.58
N ILE A 161 20.72 0.43 14.21
CA ILE A 161 20.97 1.51 15.19
C ILE A 161 19.71 1.76 16.02
N VAL A 162 18.56 1.94 15.39
CA VAL A 162 17.28 2.20 16.07
C VAL A 162 16.91 1.05 17.03
N ASN A 163 17.07 -0.21 16.61
CA ASN A 163 16.76 -1.36 17.44
C ASN A 163 17.72 -1.45 18.65
N ARG A 164 18.99 -1.12 18.45
CA ARG A 164 19.97 -1.08 19.54
C ARG A 164 19.67 0.03 20.56
N ILE A 165 19.28 1.22 20.08
CA ILE A 165 18.84 2.30 20.97
C ILE A 165 17.60 1.90 21.77
N ARG A 166 16.59 1.31 21.11
CA ARG A 166 15.37 0.83 21.80
C ARG A 166 15.65 -0.24 22.87
N SER A 167 16.68 -1.05 22.71
CA SER A 167 17.05 -2.07 23.69
C SER A 167 17.68 -1.50 24.97
N TYR A 168 18.21 -0.27 24.92
CA TYR A 168 18.77 0.40 26.11
C TYR A 168 17.73 1.14 26.95
N TYR A 169 16.52 1.38 26.40
CA TYR A 169 15.43 2.09 27.09
C TYR A 169 14.29 1.15 27.51
N LYS A 170 14.47 -0.15 27.42
CA LYS A 170 13.63 -1.18 28.03
C LYS A 170 14.28 -1.71 29.30
#